data_80999b54bec76264289582ef6d84cc4d
#
_entry.id   80999b54bec76264289582ef6d84cc4d
#
_cell.length_a   1.000
_cell.length_b   1.000
_cell.length_c   1.000
_cell.angle_alpha   90.00
_cell.angle_beta   90.00
_cell.angle_gamma   90.00
#
_symmetry.space_group_name_H-M   'P 1'
#
loop_
_entity.id
_entity.type
_entity.pdbx_description
1 polymer ?
#
loop_
_entity_poly.entity_id
_entity_poly.type
_entity_poly.pdbx_seq_one_letter_code
_entity_poly.pdbx_strand_id
1 'polypeptide(L)' 'MQEFVKRMIVEREDLKGKINRAKKAIENPPFGSDREGIEMLKKQVEGMETYLFWLCQRLDKEGV' A
#
# COMPACT_ATOMS: atom_id res chain seq x y z
N MET A 1 8.96 2.98 23.00
CA MET A 1 8.81 2.26 21.73
C MET A 1 10.14 2.30 20.97
N GLN A 2 10.55 1.17 20.43
CA GLN A 2 11.82 1.09 19.73
C GLN A 2 11.75 1.80 18.38
N GLU A 3 12.90 2.30 17.93
CA GLU A 3 12.99 3.09 16.70
C GLU A 3 12.50 2.35 15.46
N PHE A 4 12.85 1.06 15.32
CA PHE A 4 12.41 0.29 14.15
C PHE A 4 10.88 0.09 14.14
N VAL A 5 10.26 0.00 15.32
CA VAL A 5 8.79 -0.12 15.42
C VAL A 5 8.14 1.18 14.96
N LYS A 6 8.67 2.32 15.37
CA LYS A 6 8.17 3.64 14.92
C LYS A 6 8.24 3.77 13.41
N ARG A 7 9.35 3.34 12.81
CA ARG A 7 9.51 3.37 11.35
C ARG A 7 8.50 2.48 10.65
N MET A 8 8.22 1.30 11.21
CA MET A 8 7.21 0.40 10.65
C MET A 8 5.81 1.01 10.69
N ILE A 9 5.49 1.73 11.76
CA ILE A 9 4.19 2.40 11.88
C ILE A 9 4.05 3.48 10.80
N VAL A 10 5.08 4.30 10.62
CA VAL A 10 5.09 5.33 9.58
C VAL A 10 4.96 4.68 8.20
N GLU A 11 5.73 3.63 7.94
CA GLU A 11 5.69 2.89 6.68
C GLU A 11 4.30 2.33 6.40
N ARG A 12 3.65 1.77 7.43
CA ARG A 12 2.28 1.25 7.31
C ARG A 12 1.30 2.36 6.87
N GLU A 13 1.37 3.53 7.52
CA GLU A 13 0.46 4.63 7.20
C GLU A 13 0.73 5.20 5.81
N ASP A 14 2.00 5.33 5.43
CA ASP A 14 2.38 5.78 4.09
C ASP A 14 1.88 4.79 3.03
N LEU A 15 2.03 3.50 3.29
CA LEU A 15 1.61 2.46 2.35
C LEU A 15 0.08 2.44 2.19
N LYS A 16 -0.66 2.60 3.29
CA LYS A 16 -2.12 2.73 3.22
C LYS A 16 -2.54 3.89 2.32
N GLY A 17 -1.86 5.03 2.44
CA GLY A 17 -2.13 6.19 1.61
C GLY A 17 -1.86 5.92 0.14
N LYS A 18 -0.76 5.25 -0.17
CA LYS A 18 -0.41 4.87 -1.54
C LYS A 18 -1.44 3.93 -2.14
N ILE A 19 -1.88 2.93 -1.37
CA ILE A 19 -2.90 1.99 -1.82
C ILE A 19 -4.21 2.71 -2.13
N ASN A 20 -4.65 3.61 -1.23
CA ASN A 20 -5.88 4.37 -1.43
C ASN A 20 -5.82 5.24 -2.69
N ARG A 21 -4.71 5.92 -2.92
CA ARG A 21 -4.54 6.75 -4.12
C ARG A 21 -4.53 5.90 -5.39
N ALA A 22 -3.87 4.76 -5.34
CA ALA A 22 -3.81 3.85 -6.48
C ALA A 22 -5.21 3.27 -6.80
N LYS A 23 -5.97 2.90 -5.77
CA LYS A 23 -7.34 2.40 -5.96
C LYS A 23 -8.24 3.46 -6.57
N LYS A 24 -8.10 4.71 -6.13
CA LYS A 24 -8.86 5.82 -6.73
C LYS A 24 -8.52 6.02 -8.19
N ALA A 25 -7.24 5.90 -8.55
CA ALA A 25 -6.81 6.01 -9.93
C ALA A 25 -7.37 4.88 -10.80
N ILE A 26 -7.52 3.68 -10.23
CA ILE A 26 -8.14 2.55 -10.94
C ILE A 26 -9.63 2.80 -11.18
N GLU A 27 -10.35 3.33 -10.17
CA GLU A 27 -11.78 3.62 -10.27
C GLU A 27 -12.05 4.80 -11.20
N ASN A 28 -11.18 5.80 -11.18
CA ASN A 28 -11.32 7.01 -11.98
C ASN A 28 -10.02 7.27 -12.73
N PRO A 29 -9.74 6.51 -13.81
CA PRO A 29 -8.46 6.62 -14.50
C PRO A 29 -8.22 8.04 -15.02
N PRO A 30 -6.99 8.55 -14.89
CA PRO A 30 -6.64 9.84 -15.45
C PRO A 30 -6.84 9.84 -16.96
N PHE A 31 -7.11 11.02 -17.52
CA PHE A 31 -7.25 11.17 -18.96
C PHE A 31 -6.00 10.68 -19.67
N GLY A 32 -6.20 9.88 -20.71
CA GLY A 32 -5.08 9.31 -21.46
C GLY A 32 -4.56 7.98 -20.95
N SER A 33 -5.11 7.47 -19.83
CA SER A 33 -4.72 6.17 -19.32
C SER A 33 -5.18 5.07 -20.28
N ASP A 34 -4.32 4.07 -20.52
CA ASP A 34 -4.68 2.92 -21.32
C ASP A 34 -5.00 1.72 -20.42
N ARG A 35 -5.60 0.70 -21.05
CA ARG A 35 -6.02 -0.51 -20.34
C ARG A 35 -4.82 -1.24 -19.72
N GLU A 36 -3.72 -1.31 -20.47
CA GLU A 36 -2.52 -2.00 -20.00
C GLU A 36 -1.95 -1.33 -18.74
N GLY A 37 -1.88 0.01 -18.75
CA GLY A 37 -1.40 0.76 -17.60
C GLY A 37 -2.28 0.54 -16.37
N ILE A 38 -3.61 0.48 -16.55
CA ILE A 38 -4.54 0.22 -15.46
C ILE A 38 -4.34 -1.19 -14.90
N GLU A 39 -4.14 -2.20 -15.77
CA GLU A 39 -3.89 -3.57 -15.33
C GLU A 39 -2.58 -3.66 -14.54
N MET A 40 -1.54 -2.97 -14.98
CA MET A 40 -0.26 -2.90 -14.25
C MET A 40 -0.45 -2.28 -12.88
N LEU A 41 -1.25 -1.21 -12.80
CA LEU A 41 -1.54 -0.55 -11.52
C LEU A 41 -2.29 -1.48 -10.57
N LYS A 42 -3.24 -2.27 -11.09
CA LYS A 42 -3.95 -3.28 -10.29
C LYS A 42 -2.99 -4.29 -9.69
N LYS A 43 -2.01 -4.74 -10.47
CA LYS A 43 -0.98 -5.67 -9.98
C LYS A 43 -0.11 -5.04 -8.92
N GLN A 44 0.25 -3.77 -9.07
CA GLN A 44 1.00 -3.06 -8.04
C GLN A 44 0.21 -2.96 -6.74
N VAL A 45 -1.09 -2.70 -6.81
CA VAL A 45 -1.95 -2.63 -5.62
C VAL A 45 -1.98 -3.98 -4.91
N GLU A 46 -2.10 -5.07 -5.66
CA GLU A 46 -2.04 -6.42 -5.08
C GLU A 46 -0.74 -6.63 -4.30
N GLY A 47 0.39 -6.24 -4.89
CA GLY A 47 1.70 -6.33 -4.23
C GLY A 47 1.79 -5.47 -2.98
N MET A 48 1.28 -4.24 -3.04
CA MET A 48 1.26 -3.34 -1.89
C MET A 48 0.38 -3.87 -0.77
N GLU A 49 -0.76 -4.47 -1.11
CA GLU A 49 -1.66 -5.04 -0.10
C GLU A 49 -1.03 -6.26 0.57
N THR A 50 -0.32 -7.08 -0.18
CA THR A 50 0.42 -8.21 0.38
C THR A 50 1.51 -7.73 1.33
N TYR A 51 2.26 -6.71 0.92
CA TYR A 51 3.30 -6.11 1.75
C TYR A 51 2.69 -5.54 3.02
N LEU A 52 1.58 -4.83 2.90
CA LEU A 52 0.89 -4.24 4.05
C LEU A 52 0.45 -5.32 5.04
N PHE A 53 -0.08 -6.43 4.54
CA PHE A 53 -0.48 -7.55 5.39
C PHE A 53 0.68 -8.02 6.27
N TRP A 54 1.83 -8.27 5.66
CA TRP A 54 2.99 -8.76 6.40
C TRP A 54 3.59 -7.72 7.33
N LEU A 55 3.54 -6.45 6.94
CA LEU A 55 3.99 -5.36 7.80
C LEU A 55 3.11 -5.29 9.06
N CYS A 56 1.79 -5.43 8.90
CA CYS A 56 0.86 -5.46 10.04
C CYS A 56 1.13 -6.67 10.93
N GLN A 57 1.46 -7.84 10.35
CA GLN A 57 1.81 -9.02 11.13
C GLN A 57 3.07 -8.78 11.97
N ARG A 58 4.06 -8.12 11.39
CA ARG A 58 5.28 -7.77 12.11
C ARG A 58 4.99 -6.83 13.27
N LEU A 59 4.13 -5.84 13.06
CA LEU A 59 3.73 -4.91 14.11
C LEU A 59 2.95 -5.60 15.22
N ASP A 60 2.05 -6.53 14.87
CA ASP A 60 1.32 -7.32 15.86
C ASP A 60 2.29 -8.10 16.75
N LYS A 61 3.33 -8.67 16.16
CA LYS A 61 4.35 -9.40 16.91
C LYS A 61 5.05 -8.51 17.93
N GLU A 62 5.21 -7.23 17.61
CA GLU A 62 5.83 -6.24 18.50
C GLU A 62 4.85 -5.67 19.51
N GLY A 63 3.58 -6.09 19.50
CA GLY A 63 2.57 -5.66 20.46
C GLY A 63 1.94 -4.30 20.14
N VAL A 64 1.96 -3.92 18.89
CA VAL A 64 1.41 -2.61 18.47
C VAL A 64 0.03 -2.78 17.85
#